data_598b28c7b3b37bfd05c7c3db5b3d5c4d
#
_entry.id   598b28c7b3b37bfd05c7c3db5b3d5c4d
#
_cell.length_a   1.000
_cell.length_b   1.000
_cell.length_c   1.000
_cell.angle_alpha   90.00
_cell.angle_beta   90.00
_cell.angle_gamma   90.00
#
_symmetry.space_group_name_H-M   'P 1'
#
loop_
_entity.id
_entity.type
_entity.pdbx_description
1 polymer ?
#
loop_
_entity_poly.entity_id
_entity_poly.type
_entity_poly.pdbx_seq_one_letter_code
_entity_poly.pdbx_strand_id
1 'polypeptide(L)'
;MIVVKPSQSGLILYRQIDHAHMAWEIAKHWQRPDHIEAQTWDRLLDIIAHHDDGWLSHDHAPTLDQHGSPNNFKLMPLQLHCDIWRRSIALAMNRDWLGGLLIAMYATNLYKAYGQHGEADQPFINELAQLTSRIIVQTQKRDSADRSLVEPAKLAALLSMFTFWDGLSLTLIKALPWQADWQYEDGRSMFHVQDQGDGFFSISPWPMSVPELSITLEGLQMPQSSWDDRPSFLSSYELAQPIMTHVQIQAG
;
A
#
# COMPACT_ATOMS: atom_id res chain seq x y z
N MET A 1 5.19 3.71 -8.79
CA MET A 1 6.49 3.02 -8.63
C MET A 1 7.13 3.38 -7.30
N ILE A 2 7.78 2.44 -6.66
CA ILE A 2 8.53 2.60 -5.42
C ILE A 2 10.02 2.69 -5.79
N VAL A 3 10.68 3.76 -5.32
CA VAL A 3 12.11 3.99 -5.59
C VAL A 3 12.88 3.87 -4.29
N VAL A 4 13.78 2.92 -4.22
CA VAL A 4 14.68 2.71 -3.08
C VAL A 4 16.13 2.97 -3.50
N LYS A 5 16.84 3.77 -2.71
CA LYS A 5 18.26 4.04 -2.91
C LYS A 5 19.06 3.09 -2.03
N PRO A 6 19.69 2.04 -2.58
CA PRO A 6 20.61 1.22 -1.80
C PRO A 6 21.86 2.04 -1.43
N SER A 7 22.54 1.63 -0.38
CA SER A 7 23.75 2.30 0.13
C SER A 7 24.96 2.27 -0.84
N GLN A 8 24.89 1.43 -1.88
CA GLN A 8 25.88 1.31 -2.94
C GLN A 8 25.23 1.59 -4.29
N SER A 9 25.82 2.41 -5.13
CA SER A 9 25.43 2.95 -6.44
C SER A 9 24.19 2.36 -7.16
N GLY A 10 23.29 3.24 -7.58
CA GLY A 10 22.10 2.92 -8.38
C GLY A 10 20.79 2.99 -7.59
N LEU A 11 19.71 2.57 -8.24
CA LEU A 11 18.38 2.50 -7.66
C LEU A 11 17.86 1.06 -7.74
N ILE A 12 16.98 0.70 -6.82
CA ILE A 12 16.07 -0.43 -6.98
C ILE A 12 14.68 0.15 -7.17
N LEU A 13 14.01 -0.30 -8.22
CA LEU A 13 12.63 0.07 -8.52
C LEU A 13 11.73 -1.13 -8.25
N TYR A 14 10.72 -0.97 -7.40
CA TYR A 14 9.66 -1.95 -7.21
C TYR A 14 8.37 -1.44 -7.84
N ARG A 15 7.61 -2.33 -8.46
CA ARG A 15 6.28 -2.01 -8.95
C ARG A 15 5.30 -1.95 -7.78
N GLN A 16 4.33 -1.08 -7.85
CA GLN A 16 3.30 -0.98 -6.79
C GLN A 16 2.44 -2.24 -6.70
N ILE A 17 2.18 -2.89 -7.85
CA ILE A 17 1.45 -4.15 -7.85
C ILE A 17 2.19 -5.29 -7.13
N ASP A 18 3.52 -5.33 -7.21
CA ASP A 18 4.33 -6.35 -6.51
C ASP A 18 4.35 -6.08 -5.00
N HIS A 19 4.41 -4.80 -4.60
CA HIS A 19 4.28 -4.38 -3.22
C HIS A 19 2.89 -4.74 -2.64
N ALA A 20 1.82 -4.51 -3.40
CA ALA A 20 0.48 -4.89 -2.98
C ALA A 20 0.37 -6.41 -2.74
N HIS A 21 1.03 -7.21 -3.60
CA HIS A 21 1.12 -8.65 -3.39
C HIS A 21 1.90 -9.01 -2.11
N MET A 22 2.99 -8.29 -1.80
CA MET A 22 3.71 -8.47 -0.55
C MET A 22 2.83 -8.13 0.68
N ALA A 23 2.07 -7.06 0.61
CA ALA A 23 1.11 -6.69 1.66
C ALA A 23 0.04 -7.78 1.85
N TRP A 24 -0.43 -8.38 0.76
CA TRP A 24 -1.36 -9.51 0.79
C TRP A 24 -0.72 -10.77 1.40
N GLU A 25 0.53 -11.11 1.07
CA GLU A 25 1.21 -12.26 1.68
C GLU A 25 1.33 -12.10 3.20
N ILE A 26 1.61 -10.89 3.70
CA ILE A 26 1.59 -10.59 5.13
C ILE A 26 0.18 -10.81 5.70
N ALA A 27 -0.84 -10.21 5.07
CA ALA A 27 -2.23 -10.28 5.51
C ALA A 27 -2.78 -11.70 5.53
N LYS A 28 -2.50 -12.50 4.50
CA LYS A 28 -2.94 -13.88 4.33
C LYS A 28 -2.48 -14.81 5.47
N HIS A 29 -1.30 -14.55 6.01
CA HIS A 29 -0.74 -15.32 7.13
C HIS A 29 -1.06 -14.71 8.49
N TRP A 30 -1.74 -13.55 8.55
CA TRP A 30 -2.18 -12.92 9.79
C TRP A 30 -3.31 -13.72 10.45
N GLN A 31 -3.29 -13.83 11.76
CA GLN A 31 -4.39 -14.45 12.49
C GLN A 31 -5.64 -13.57 12.39
N ARG A 32 -6.71 -14.13 11.84
CA ARG A 32 -7.97 -13.40 11.75
C ARG A 32 -8.49 -13.08 13.15
N PRO A 33 -8.76 -11.80 13.49
CA PRO A 33 -9.38 -11.44 14.75
C PRO A 33 -10.78 -12.05 14.89
N ASP A 34 -11.15 -12.54 16.07
CA ASP A 34 -12.43 -13.23 16.32
C ASP A 34 -13.66 -12.38 15.99
N HIS A 35 -13.54 -11.04 16.13
CA HIS A 35 -14.61 -10.09 15.85
C HIS A 35 -14.81 -9.79 14.35
N ILE A 36 -13.94 -10.29 13.48
CA ILE A 36 -14.06 -10.16 12.02
C ILE A 36 -14.60 -11.48 11.45
N GLU A 37 -15.76 -11.43 10.81
CA GLU A 37 -16.37 -12.59 10.16
C GLU A 37 -15.50 -13.11 9.00
N ALA A 38 -15.50 -14.43 8.78
CA ALA A 38 -14.68 -15.06 7.75
C ALA A 38 -14.89 -14.43 6.36
N GLN A 39 -16.15 -14.21 5.96
CA GLN A 39 -16.47 -13.58 4.68
C GLN A 39 -15.92 -12.16 4.57
N THR A 40 -15.97 -11.38 5.64
CA THR A 40 -15.38 -10.03 5.67
C THR A 40 -13.86 -10.09 5.58
N TRP A 41 -13.26 -11.08 6.23
CA TRP A 41 -11.82 -11.33 6.16
C TRP A 41 -11.36 -11.64 4.74
N ASP A 42 -12.03 -12.56 4.06
CA ASP A 42 -11.72 -12.94 2.68
C ASP A 42 -11.82 -11.73 1.74
N ARG A 43 -12.84 -10.88 1.91
CA ARG A 43 -12.96 -9.61 1.18
C ARG A 43 -11.79 -8.68 1.46
N LEU A 44 -11.38 -8.53 2.73
CA LEU A 44 -10.26 -7.68 3.10
C LEU A 44 -8.94 -8.17 2.51
N LEU A 45 -8.72 -9.49 2.45
CA LEU A 45 -7.56 -10.08 1.78
C LEU A 45 -7.55 -9.81 0.26
N ASP A 46 -8.70 -9.90 -0.40
CA ASP A 46 -8.81 -9.54 -1.83
C ASP A 46 -8.55 -8.04 -2.05
N ILE A 47 -9.06 -7.19 -1.17
CA ILE A 47 -8.87 -5.74 -1.26
C ILE A 47 -7.39 -5.36 -1.12
N ILE A 48 -6.67 -5.91 -0.15
CA ILE A 48 -5.24 -5.60 0.03
C ILE A 48 -4.39 -6.12 -1.13
N ALA A 49 -4.76 -7.27 -1.72
CA ALA A 49 -4.06 -7.81 -2.88
C ALA A 49 -4.14 -6.90 -4.12
N HIS A 50 -5.20 -6.11 -4.24
CA HIS A 50 -5.55 -5.36 -5.45
C HIS A 50 -5.65 -3.84 -5.26
N HIS A 51 -5.23 -3.34 -4.09
CA HIS A 51 -5.42 -1.93 -3.78
C HIS A 51 -4.66 -0.98 -4.71
N ASP A 52 -3.57 -1.45 -5.27
CA ASP A 52 -2.68 -0.69 -6.16
C ASP A 52 -2.84 -1.05 -7.64
N ASP A 53 -3.90 -1.77 -8.06
CA ASP A 53 -4.15 -2.12 -9.47
C ASP A 53 -4.20 -0.88 -10.38
N GLY A 54 -4.55 0.29 -9.86
CA GLY A 54 -4.52 1.55 -10.61
C GLY A 54 -3.12 1.98 -11.07
N TRP A 55 -2.07 1.47 -10.44
CA TRP A 55 -0.69 1.74 -10.79
C TRP A 55 -0.17 0.98 -12.00
N LEU A 56 -0.86 -0.09 -12.41
CA LEU A 56 -0.38 -1.02 -13.44
C LEU A 56 0.15 -0.31 -14.70
N SER A 57 -0.59 0.66 -15.24
CA SER A 57 -0.17 1.39 -16.43
C SER A 57 1.04 2.29 -16.19
N HIS A 58 1.20 2.83 -14.96
CA HIS A 58 2.37 3.63 -14.60
C HIS A 58 3.59 2.73 -14.34
N ASP A 59 3.41 1.57 -13.73
CA ASP A 59 4.47 0.59 -13.53
C ASP A 59 5.00 0.01 -14.84
N HIS A 60 4.15 -0.11 -15.88
CA HIS A 60 4.60 -0.52 -17.22
C HIS A 60 5.35 0.59 -18.00
N ALA A 61 5.01 1.85 -17.77
CA ALA A 61 5.59 2.98 -18.49
C ALA A 61 5.86 4.14 -17.54
N PRO A 62 6.82 3.99 -16.61
CA PRO A 62 7.09 4.98 -15.59
C PRO A 62 7.58 6.30 -16.17
N THR A 63 7.50 7.35 -15.34
CA THR A 63 7.86 8.71 -15.73
C THR A 63 9.02 9.23 -14.91
N LEU A 64 9.67 10.28 -15.42
CA LEU A 64 10.75 11.00 -14.73
C LEU A 64 10.21 12.29 -14.11
N ASP A 65 10.86 12.73 -13.06
CA ASP A 65 10.71 14.08 -12.52
C ASP A 65 11.52 15.11 -13.36
N GLN A 66 11.47 16.37 -12.93
CA GLN A 66 12.18 17.47 -13.60
C GLN A 66 13.72 17.37 -13.52
N HIS A 67 14.25 16.48 -12.70
CA HIS A 67 15.68 16.23 -12.52
C HIS A 67 16.13 14.94 -13.21
N GLY A 68 15.26 14.31 -14.00
CA GLY A 68 15.54 13.07 -14.70
C GLY A 68 15.53 11.82 -13.80
N SER A 69 15.07 11.92 -12.54
CA SER A 69 14.94 10.77 -11.64
C SER A 69 13.56 10.10 -11.82
N PRO A 70 13.46 8.78 -11.66
CA PRO A 70 12.16 8.10 -11.69
C PRO A 70 11.19 8.68 -10.66
N ASN A 71 9.96 8.99 -11.09
CA ASN A 71 8.93 9.48 -10.19
C ASN A 71 8.64 8.45 -9.10
N ASN A 72 8.92 8.85 -7.86
CA ASN A 72 8.58 8.08 -6.67
C ASN A 72 7.10 8.36 -6.32
N PHE A 73 6.38 7.34 -5.88
CA PHE A 73 4.98 7.46 -5.46
C PHE A 73 4.72 8.60 -4.45
N LYS A 74 5.71 8.97 -3.64
CA LYS A 74 5.62 10.06 -2.67
C LYS A 74 5.72 11.45 -3.29
N LEU A 75 6.45 11.61 -4.40
CA LEU A 75 6.88 12.91 -4.93
C LEU A 75 6.47 13.12 -6.39
N MET A 76 5.49 12.38 -6.87
CA MET A 76 5.04 12.50 -8.25
C MET A 76 4.09 13.70 -8.43
N PRO A 77 3.88 14.17 -9.69
CA PRO A 77 2.94 15.26 -9.97
C PRO A 77 1.53 14.96 -9.44
N LEU A 78 0.91 15.92 -8.77
CA LEU A 78 -0.38 15.78 -8.09
C LEU A 78 -1.46 15.18 -8.99
N GLN A 79 -1.64 15.73 -10.22
CA GLN A 79 -2.68 15.27 -11.12
C GLN A 79 -2.51 13.79 -11.48
N LEU A 80 -1.28 13.38 -11.80
CA LEU A 80 -0.96 11.98 -12.11
C LEU A 80 -1.27 11.07 -10.92
N HIS A 81 -0.89 11.48 -9.72
CA HIS A 81 -1.14 10.72 -8.49
C HIS A 81 -2.65 10.59 -8.21
N CYS A 82 -3.41 11.70 -8.32
CA CYS A 82 -4.86 11.67 -8.18
C CYS A 82 -5.54 10.74 -9.21
N ASP A 83 -5.07 10.75 -10.46
CA ASP A 83 -5.64 9.90 -11.52
C ASP A 83 -5.35 8.41 -11.29
N ILE A 84 -4.21 8.08 -10.71
CA ILE A 84 -3.87 6.71 -10.29
C ILE A 84 -4.82 6.28 -9.17
N TRP A 85 -5.00 7.09 -8.11
CA TRP A 85 -5.93 6.79 -7.03
C TRP A 85 -7.37 6.62 -7.51
N ARG A 86 -7.86 7.51 -8.39
CA ARG A 86 -9.20 7.38 -8.99
C ARG A 86 -9.35 6.04 -9.72
N ARG A 87 -8.30 5.61 -10.43
CA ARG A 87 -8.28 4.33 -11.14
C ARG A 87 -8.29 3.15 -10.17
N SER A 88 -7.45 3.15 -9.12
CA SER A 88 -7.45 2.12 -8.07
C SER A 88 -8.84 1.98 -7.45
N ILE A 89 -9.45 3.09 -7.05
CA ILE A 89 -10.79 3.13 -6.45
C ILE A 89 -11.84 2.58 -7.44
N ALA A 90 -11.80 2.98 -8.71
CA ALA A 90 -12.76 2.52 -9.71
C ALA A 90 -12.63 1.02 -9.99
N LEU A 91 -11.40 0.49 -10.09
CA LEU A 91 -11.16 -0.94 -10.25
C LEU A 91 -11.65 -1.73 -9.03
N ALA A 92 -11.35 -1.26 -7.83
CA ALA A 92 -11.82 -1.87 -6.60
C ALA A 92 -13.36 -1.84 -6.49
N MET A 93 -14.02 -0.71 -6.81
CA MET A 93 -15.50 -0.59 -6.82
C MET A 93 -16.16 -1.59 -7.77
N ASN A 94 -15.52 -1.91 -8.89
CA ASN A 94 -16.05 -2.90 -9.85
C ASN A 94 -15.93 -4.34 -9.32
N ARG A 95 -15.01 -4.63 -8.41
CA ARG A 95 -14.86 -5.92 -7.75
C ARG A 95 -15.75 -6.01 -6.51
N ASP A 96 -15.58 -5.04 -5.63
CA ASP A 96 -16.27 -4.96 -4.34
C ASP A 96 -16.38 -3.49 -3.91
N TRP A 97 -17.59 -3.04 -3.57
CA TRP A 97 -17.84 -1.69 -3.07
C TRP A 97 -17.02 -1.37 -1.80
N LEU A 98 -16.78 -2.38 -0.92
CA LEU A 98 -15.99 -2.22 0.31
C LEU A 98 -14.53 -1.88 -0.04
N GLY A 99 -13.97 -2.49 -1.09
CA GLY A 99 -12.64 -2.17 -1.60
C GLY A 99 -12.53 -0.71 -2.03
N GLY A 100 -13.47 -0.26 -2.85
CA GLY A 100 -13.50 1.15 -3.26
C GLY A 100 -13.63 2.11 -2.08
N LEU A 101 -14.43 1.75 -1.06
CA LEU A 101 -14.59 2.53 0.16
C LEU A 101 -13.30 2.61 0.96
N LEU A 102 -12.67 1.47 1.26
CA LEU A 102 -11.45 1.42 2.08
C LEU A 102 -10.28 2.14 1.38
N ILE A 103 -10.10 1.93 0.07
CA ILE A 103 -9.05 2.61 -0.70
C ILE A 103 -9.29 4.13 -0.75
N ALA A 104 -10.54 4.59 -0.91
CA ALA A 104 -10.85 6.03 -0.88
C ALA A 104 -10.59 6.65 0.51
N MET A 105 -10.94 5.95 1.60
CA MET A 105 -10.65 6.39 2.96
C MET A 105 -9.13 6.40 3.23
N TYR A 106 -8.43 5.38 2.80
CA TYR A 106 -6.97 5.28 2.93
C TYR A 106 -6.27 6.43 2.20
N ALA A 107 -6.59 6.66 0.92
CA ALA A 107 -6.07 7.79 0.15
C ALA A 107 -6.38 9.13 0.83
N THR A 108 -7.60 9.30 1.38
CA THR A 108 -7.96 10.51 2.14
C THR A 108 -7.02 10.73 3.33
N ASN A 109 -6.72 9.67 4.08
CA ASN A 109 -5.84 9.75 5.25
C ASN A 109 -4.39 10.05 4.84
N LEU A 110 -3.90 9.43 3.76
CA LEU A 110 -2.57 9.69 3.22
C LEU A 110 -2.41 11.16 2.80
N TYR A 111 -3.38 11.70 2.05
CA TYR A 111 -3.33 13.11 1.62
C TYR A 111 -3.42 14.09 2.79
N LYS A 112 -4.22 13.80 3.81
CA LYS A 112 -4.29 14.62 5.03
C LYS A 112 -3.01 14.60 5.86
N ALA A 113 -2.36 13.44 5.94
CA ALA A 113 -1.17 13.27 6.78
C ALA A 113 0.13 13.68 6.07
N TYR A 114 0.22 13.41 4.77
CA TYR A 114 1.46 13.47 4.01
C TYR A 114 1.35 14.21 2.68
N GLY A 115 0.24 14.91 2.40
CA GLY A 115 0.03 15.66 1.17
C GLY A 115 1.18 16.65 0.93
N GLN A 116 1.74 16.61 -0.28
CA GLN A 116 2.94 17.37 -0.63
C GLN A 116 2.64 18.72 -1.28
N HIS A 117 1.37 18.97 -1.66
CA HIS A 117 0.99 20.13 -2.45
C HIS A 117 0.15 21.16 -1.68
N GLY A 118 0.02 20.97 -0.36
CA GLY A 118 -0.67 21.90 0.53
C GLY A 118 -2.14 22.10 0.16
N GLU A 119 -2.56 23.35 -0.10
CA GLU A 119 -3.94 23.65 -0.46
C GLU A 119 -4.40 23.01 -1.78
N ALA A 120 -3.48 22.68 -2.67
CA ALA A 120 -3.81 22.03 -3.95
C ALA A 120 -4.29 20.57 -3.76
N ASP A 121 -4.01 19.94 -2.62
CA ASP A 121 -4.53 18.61 -2.28
C ASP A 121 -6.01 18.63 -1.89
N GLN A 122 -6.51 19.78 -1.41
CA GLN A 122 -7.84 19.88 -0.81
C GLN A 122 -9.01 19.52 -1.75
N PRO A 123 -9.00 19.88 -3.05
CA PRO A 123 -10.06 19.44 -3.96
C PRO A 123 -10.17 17.91 -4.06
N PHE A 124 -9.06 17.20 -4.11
CA PHE A 124 -9.05 15.74 -4.17
C PHE A 124 -9.50 15.12 -2.84
N ILE A 125 -9.04 15.62 -1.71
CA ILE A 125 -9.53 15.22 -0.38
C ILE A 125 -11.04 15.36 -0.28
N ASN A 126 -11.61 16.48 -0.75
CA ASN A 126 -13.05 16.71 -0.75
C ASN A 126 -13.81 15.75 -1.68
N GLU A 127 -13.25 15.45 -2.86
CA GLU A 127 -13.80 14.47 -3.80
C GLU A 127 -13.91 13.09 -3.14
N LEU A 128 -12.83 12.62 -2.51
CA LEU A 128 -12.78 11.33 -1.82
C LEU A 128 -13.75 11.28 -0.63
N ALA A 129 -13.83 12.34 0.17
CA ALA A 129 -14.75 12.45 1.29
C ALA A 129 -16.22 12.37 0.84
N GLN A 130 -16.56 13.03 -0.28
CA GLN A 130 -17.91 12.95 -0.86
C GLN A 130 -18.22 11.55 -1.39
N LEU A 131 -17.26 10.90 -2.04
CA LEU A 131 -17.41 9.51 -2.51
C LEU A 131 -17.66 8.57 -1.33
N THR A 132 -16.80 8.62 -0.32
CA THR A 132 -16.89 7.83 0.92
C THR A 132 -18.27 8.00 1.58
N SER A 133 -18.70 9.23 1.77
CA SER A 133 -20.00 9.55 2.36
C SER A 133 -21.17 8.96 1.56
N ARG A 134 -21.12 9.06 0.22
CA ARG A 134 -22.16 8.49 -0.65
C ARG A 134 -22.24 6.96 -0.53
N ILE A 135 -21.09 6.27 -0.53
CA ILE A 135 -21.05 4.80 -0.39
C ILE A 135 -21.64 4.38 0.96
N ILE A 136 -21.22 5.02 2.06
CA ILE A 136 -21.71 4.74 3.41
C ILE A 136 -23.23 4.90 3.48
N VAL A 137 -23.76 6.07 3.04
CA VAL A 137 -25.20 6.37 3.08
C VAL A 137 -26.01 5.37 2.22
N GLN A 138 -25.48 4.99 1.05
CA GLN A 138 -26.15 4.01 0.19
C GLN A 138 -26.16 2.62 0.84
N THR A 139 -25.06 2.21 1.47
CA THR A 139 -24.95 0.91 2.14
C THR A 139 -25.84 0.83 3.37
N GLN A 140 -25.94 1.91 4.17
CA GLN A 140 -26.84 1.99 5.32
C GLN A 140 -28.32 1.80 4.97
N LYS A 141 -28.72 2.14 3.74
CA LYS A 141 -30.10 1.98 3.23
C LYS A 141 -30.41 0.59 2.71
N ARG A 142 -29.40 -0.27 2.54
CA ARG A 142 -29.59 -1.65 2.09
C ARG A 142 -30.07 -2.51 3.25
N ASP A 143 -31.00 -3.43 2.97
CA ASP A 143 -31.36 -4.48 3.91
C ASP A 143 -30.46 -5.70 3.66
N SER A 144 -29.23 -5.62 4.18
CA SER A 144 -28.21 -6.63 3.97
C SER A 144 -27.22 -6.68 5.14
N ALA A 145 -26.49 -7.80 5.27
CA ALA A 145 -25.38 -7.97 6.23
C ALA A 145 -24.29 -6.90 6.05
N ASP A 146 -24.15 -6.36 4.83
CA ASP A 146 -23.19 -5.29 4.49
C ASP A 146 -23.41 -4.00 5.30
N ARG A 147 -24.63 -3.76 5.78
CA ARG A 147 -24.94 -2.57 6.58
C ARG A 147 -24.08 -2.45 7.83
N SER A 148 -23.74 -3.56 8.45
CA SER A 148 -22.87 -3.56 9.63
C SER A 148 -21.43 -3.19 9.30
N LEU A 149 -20.96 -3.38 8.06
CA LEU A 149 -19.59 -3.07 7.64
C LEU A 149 -19.30 -1.57 7.60
N VAL A 150 -20.35 -0.73 7.50
CA VAL A 150 -20.20 0.74 7.52
C VAL A 150 -20.47 1.34 8.91
N GLU A 151 -20.61 0.52 9.94
CA GLU A 151 -20.58 1.00 11.32
C GLU A 151 -19.19 1.58 11.64
N PRO A 152 -19.11 2.78 12.26
CA PRO A 152 -17.84 3.49 12.42
C PRO A 152 -16.71 2.65 13.03
N ALA A 153 -16.98 1.92 14.09
CA ALA A 153 -15.96 1.11 14.76
C ALA A 153 -15.45 -0.06 13.89
N LYS A 154 -16.35 -0.74 13.16
CA LYS A 154 -16.01 -1.86 12.30
C LYS A 154 -15.22 -1.37 11.07
N LEU A 155 -15.68 -0.27 10.47
CA LEU A 155 -15.00 0.32 9.32
C LEU A 155 -13.61 0.84 9.69
N ALA A 156 -13.47 1.46 10.87
CA ALA A 156 -12.20 1.91 11.41
C ALA A 156 -11.23 0.74 11.63
N ALA A 157 -11.70 -0.37 12.20
CA ALA A 157 -10.88 -1.57 12.39
C ALA A 157 -10.39 -2.16 11.06
N LEU A 158 -11.26 -2.28 10.04
CA LEU A 158 -10.87 -2.77 8.71
C LEU A 158 -9.84 -1.85 8.04
N LEU A 159 -10.04 -0.53 8.13
CA LEU A 159 -9.11 0.45 7.58
C LEU A 159 -7.75 0.42 8.30
N SER A 160 -7.75 0.23 9.62
CA SER A 160 -6.53 0.13 10.42
C SER A 160 -5.69 -1.07 10.01
N MET A 161 -6.31 -2.24 9.84
CA MET A 161 -5.64 -3.46 9.38
C MET A 161 -5.07 -3.28 7.98
N PHE A 162 -5.87 -2.75 7.06
CA PHE A 162 -5.44 -2.43 5.70
C PHE A 162 -4.20 -1.51 5.70
N THR A 163 -4.28 -0.38 6.43
CA THR A 163 -3.19 0.60 6.56
C THR A 163 -1.92 -0.03 7.15
N PHE A 164 -2.09 -0.93 8.13
CA PHE A 164 -0.99 -1.62 8.76
C PHE A 164 -0.22 -2.51 7.78
N TRP A 165 -0.90 -3.38 7.04
CA TRP A 165 -0.23 -4.31 6.11
C TRP A 165 0.45 -3.59 4.96
N ASP A 166 -0.21 -2.58 4.40
CA ASP A 166 0.38 -1.73 3.37
C ASP A 166 1.65 -1.02 3.88
N GLY A 167 1.53 -0.30 5.00
CA GLY A 167 2.66 0.43 5.60
C GLY A 167 3.79 -0.49 6.05
N LEU A 168 3.49 -1.66 6.64
CA LEU A 168 4.49 -2.63 7.04
C LEU A 168 5.28 -3.15 5.83
N SER A 169 4.62 -3.53 4.75
CA SER A 169 5.28 -4.03 3.55
C SER A 169 6.25 -3.00 2.96
N LEU A 170 5.86 -1.71 2.91
CA LEU A 170 6.73 -0.61 2.49
C LEU A 170 7.91 -0.38 3.44
N THR A 171 7.70 -0.55 4.73
CA THR A 171 8.75 -0.40 5.75
C THR A 171 9.78 -1.51 5.64
N LEU A 172 9.36 -2.75 5.43
CA LEU A 172 10.23 -3.92 5.30
C LEU A 172 11.17 -3.83 4.09
N ILE A 173 10.75 -3.20 3.00
CA ILE A 173 11.61 -2.95 1.82
C ILE A 173 12.34 -1.59 1.88
N LYS A 174 12.29 -0.90 3.02
CA LYS A 174 12.94 0.41 3.24
C LYS A 174 12.45 1.53 2.30
N ALA A 175 11.24 1.39 1.78
CA ALA A 175 10.58 2.42 0.97
C ALA A 175 10.00 3.56 1.84
N LEU A 176 9.65 3.26 3.09
CA LEU A 176 9.27 4.22 4.12
C LEU A 176 10.36 4.33 5.20
N PRO A 177 10.39 5.42 5.97
CA PRO A 177 11.18 5.49 7.19
C PRO A 177 10.82 4.32 8.11
N TRP A 178 11.83 3.80 8.82
CA TRP A 178 11.62 2.72 9.77
C TRP A 178 10.60 3.14 10.85
N GLN A 179 9.64 2.27 11.10
CA GLN A 179 8.67 2.41 12.17
C GLN A 179 8.66 1.14 13.01
N ALA A 180 9.07 1.24 14.27
CA ALA A 180 9.19 0.10 15.17
C ALA A 180 7.85 -0.30 15.78
N ASP A 181 7.00 0.68 16.13
CA ASP A 181 5.77 0.45 16.87
C ASP A 181 4.55 0.71 15.98
N TRP A 182 3.67 -0.27 15.92
CA TRP A 182 2.45 -0.24 15.15
C TRP A 182 1.26 -0.53 16.07
N GLN A 183 0.29 0.38 16.12
CA GLN A 183 -0.91 0.25 16.93
C GLN A 183 -2.13 0.05 16.05
N TYR A 184 -2.96 -0.95 16.38
CA TYR A 184 -4.29 -1.05 15.83
C TYR A 184 -5.25 -0.07 16.50
N GLU A 185 -6.30 0.30 15.75
CA GLU A 185 -7.30 1.27 16.22
C GLU A 185 -8.22 0.74 17.32
N ASP A 186 -8.19 -0.57 17.62
CA ASP A 186 -8.83 -1.14 18.81
C ASP A 186 -8.20 -0.61 20.14
N GLY A 187 -7.08 0.11 20.03
CA GLY A 187 -6.35 0.71 21.15
C GLY A 187 -5.69 -0.30 22.09
N ARG A 188 -5.81 -1.61 21.80
CA ARG A 188 -5.34 -2.70 22.66
C ARG A 188 -4.17 -3.46 22.10
N SER A 189 -4.07 -3.55 20.77
CA SER A 189 -3.04 -4.33 20.09
C SER A 189 -1.95 -3.39 19.59
N MET A 190 -0.76 -3.55 20.13
CA MET A 190 0.44 -2.88 19.65
C MET A 190 1.44 -3.93 19.18
N PHE A 191 1.94 -3.78 17.97
CA PHE A 191 2.97 -4.64 17.42
C PHE A 191 4.29 -3.88 17.41
N HIS A 192 5.31 -4.49 17.95
CA HIS A 192 6.67 -4.00 17.92
C HIS A 192 7.46 -4.76 16.86
N VAL A 193 7.99 -4.04 15.88
CA VAL A 193 8.75 -4.60 14.75
C VAL A 193 10.21 -4.18 14.90
N GLN A 194 11.14 -5.16 14.85
CA GLN A 194 12.57 -4.90 14.90
C GLN A 194 13.27 -5.34 13.63
N ASP A 195 14.10 -4.47 13.06
CA ASP A 195 15.04 -4.82 12.01
C ASP A 195 16.27 -5.50 12.63
N GLN A 196 16.47 -6.78 12.30
CA GLN A 196 17.60 -7.60 12.77
C GLN A 196 18.79 -7.53 11.79
N GLY A 197 18.62 -6.80 10.67
CA GLY A 197 19.61 -6.75 9.59
C GLY A 197 19.40 -7.83 8.52
N ASP A 198 20.02 -7.65 7.38
CA ASP A 198 20.07 -8.59 6.26
C ASP A 198 18.70 -9.14 5.79
N GLY A 199 17.63 -8.36 5.96
CA GLY A 199 16.27 -8.75 5.60
C GLY A 199 15.54 -9.57 6.65
N PHE A 200 16.13 -9.74 7.84
CA PHE A 200 15.48 -10.42 8.97
C PHE A 200 14.78 -9.41 9.88
N PHE A 201 13.56 -9.74 10.26
CA PHE A 201 12.71 -8.92 11.13
C PHE A 201 12.06 -9.77 12.20
N SER A 202 11.79 -9.16 13.36
CA SER A 202 10.94 -9.80 14.38
C SER A 202 9.73 -8.94 14.68
N ILE A 203 8.60 -9.60 15.01
CA ILE A 203 7.35 -8.95 15.44
C ILE A 203 6.90 -9.52 16.77
N SER A 204 6.57 -8.65 17.71
CA SER A 204 6.03 -8.99 19.02
C SER A 204 4.83 -8.13 19.38
N PRO A 205 3.70 -8.70 19.89
CA PRO A 205 3.40 -10.12 19.93
C PRO A 205 3.29 -10.73 18.55
N TRP A 206 3.47 -12.06 18.42
CA TRP A 206 3.43 -12.75 17.12
C TRP A 206 2.00 -12.84 16.57
N PRO A 207 1.71 -12.20 15.42
CA PRO A 207 0.35 -12.14 14.90
C PRO A 207 0.04 -13.17 13.81
N MET A 208 1.03 -13.95 13.37
CA MET A 208 0.87 -14.83 12.23
C MET A 208 0.35 -16.21 12.62
N SER A 209 -0.32 -16.87 11.69
CA SER A 209 -0.79 -18.26 11.81
C SER A 209 0.30 -19.29 11.52
N VAL A 210 1.46 -18.85 11.07
CA VAL A 210 2.65 -19.67 10.77
C VAL A 210 3.80 -19.30 11.71
N PRO A 211 4.77 -20.19 11.98
CA PRO A 211 5.86 -19.92 12.93
C PRO A 211 6.85 -18.86 12.43
N GLU A 212 6.99 -18.73 11.13
CA GLU A 212 7.80 -17.72 10.44
C GLU A 212 7.17 -17.41 9.08
N LEU A 213 7.49 -16.24 8.53
CA LEU A 213 7.03 -15.82 7.20
C LEU A 213 8.21 -15.36 6.37
N SER A 214 8.41 -16.01 5.22
CA SER A 214 9.42 -15.60 4.23
C SER A 214 8.74 -15.09 2.98
N ILE A 215 9.09 -13.89 2.56
CA ILE A 215 8.57 -13.22 1.37
C ILE A 215 9.72 -12.84 0.47
N THR A 216 9.52 -13.01 -0.82
CA THR A 216 10.47 -12.56 -1.84
C THR A 216 9.78 -11.57 -2.75
N LEU A 217 10.38 -10.38 -2.90
CA LEU A 217 9.91 -9.33 -3.79
C LEU A 217 10.92 -9.11 -4.91
N GLU A 218 10.43 -9.13 -6.16
CA GLU A 218 11.24 -8.77 -7.31
C GLU A 218 11.33 -7.25 -7.44
N GLY A 219 12.54 -6.74 -7.56
CA GLY A 219 12.84 -5.35 -7.94
C GLY A 219 13.66 -5.30 -9.21
N LEU A 220 13.83 -4.12 -9.79
CA LEU A 220 14.66 -3.86 -10.94
C LEU A 220 15.88 -3.05 -10.53
N GLN A 221 17.06 -3.62 -10.74
CA GLN A 221 18.34 -2.93 -10.48
C GLN A 221 18.62 -1.95 -11.61
N MET A 222 18.58 -0.66 -11.31
CA MET A 222 18.88 0.40 -12.26
C MET A 222 20.37 0.77 -12.19
N PRO A 223 21.03 0.98 -13.36
CA PRO A 223 22.47 1.26 -13.38
C PRO A 223 22.83 2.67 -12.93
N GLN A 224 21.86 3.59 -12.91
CA GLN A 224 22.03 4.99 -12.57
C GLN A 224 20.79 5.54 -11.85
N SER A 225 20.87 6.78 -11.37
CA SER A 225 19.80 7.42 -10.60
C SER A 225 19.03 8.50 -11.38
N SER A 226 19.51 8.90 -12.55
CA SER A 226 18.86 9.89 -13.40
C SER A 226 19.16 9.66 -14.88
N TRP A 227 18.29 10.15 -15.75
CA TRP A 227 18.33 10.04 -17.21
C TRP A 227 18.03 11.39 -17.83
N ASP A 228 18.60 11.64 -19.01
CA ASP A 228 18.41 12.90 -19.75
C ASP A 228 16.98 13.03 -20.30
N ASP A 229 16.36 11.90 -20.65
CA ASP A 229 14.99 11.85 -21.14
C ASP A 229 14.27 10.54 -20.82
N ARG A 230 12.95 10.55 -21.01
CA ARG A 230 12.11 9.39 -20.76
C ARG A 230 12.39 8.20 -21.70
N PRO A 231 12.65 8.35 -23.02
CA PRO A 231 13.03 7.23 -23.87
C PRO A 231 14.27 6.48 -23.39
N SER A 232 15.35 7.17 -23.00
CA SER A 232 16.56 6.56 -22.46
C SER A 232 16.31 5.86 -21.14
N PHE A 233 15.45 6.43 -20.29
CA PHE A 233 15.01 5.78 -19.06
C PHE A 233 14.22 4.49 -19.34
N LEU A 234 13.22 4.52 -20.23
CA LEU A 234 12.41 3.35 -20.55
C LEU A 234 13.26 2.23 -21.16
N SER A 235 14.22 2.56 -22.03
CA SER A 235 15.17 1.58 -22.55
C SER A 235 16.01 0.94 -21.45
N SER A 236 16.47 1.73 -20.47
CA SER A 236 17.19 1.20 -19.30
C SER A 236 16.27 0.37 -18.41
N TYR A 237 15.02 0.75 -18.26
CA TYR A 237 14.02 0.06 -17.46
C TYR A 237 13.67 -1.31 -18.06
N GLU A 238 13.50 -1.41 -19.37
CA GLU A 238 13.24 -2.67 -20.08
C GLU A 238 14.43 -3.63 -20.03
N LEU A 239 15.65 -3.11 -19.96
CA LEU A 239 16.89 -3.90 -19.90
C LEU A 239 17.37 -4.14 -18.46
N ALA A 240 16.68 -3.58 -17.46
CA ALA A 240 17.08 -3.70 -16.06
C ALA A 240 17.10 -5.17 -15.61
N GLN A 241 18.12 -5.51 -14.83
CA GLN A 241 18.23 -6.86 -14.28
C GLN A 241 17.32 -7.00 -13.06
N PRO A 242 16.57 -8.11 -12.96
CA PRO A 242 15.79 -8.39 -11.77
C PRO A 242 16.72 -8.62 -10.58
N ILE A 243 16.34 -8.09 -9.43
CA ILE A 243 16.95 -8.36 -8.13
C ILE A 243 15.89 -8.86 -7.16
N MET A 244 16.22 -9.93 -6.44
CA MET A 244 15.31 -10.50 -5.46
C MET A 244 15.61 -9.95 -4.07
N THR A 245 14.63 -9.30 -3.47
CA THR A 245 14.69 -8.86 -2.08
C THR A 245 13.99 -9.90 -1.22
N HIS A 246 14.75 -10.49 -0.30
CA HIS A 246 14.25 -11.49 0.64
C HIS A 246 13.96 -10.82 1.98
N VAL A 247 12.77 -11.08 2.51
CA VAL A 247 12.33 -10.63 3.82
C VAL A 247 11.91 -11.86 4.62
N GLN A 248 12.45 -12.02 5.81
CA GLN A 248 12.07 -13.07 6.74
C GLN A 248 11.59 -12.44 8.05
N ILE A 249 10.41 -12.86 8.50
CA ILE A 249 9.75 -12.34 9.69
C ILE A 249 9.52 -13.50 10.66
N GLN A 250 9.85 -13.29 11.93
CA GLN A 250 9.69 -14.27 13.00
C GLN A 250 9.16 -13.65 14.29
N ALA A 251 8.80 -14.47 15.25
CA ALA A 251 8.42 -14.01 16.58
C ALA A 251 9.59 -13.30 17.27
N GLY A 252 9.34 -12.14 17.91
CA GLY A 252 10.30 -11.37 18.69
C GLY A 252 10.16 -11.56 20.19
#